data_e9905ae01fd3ad71cc945cef28818a8c
#
_entry.id   e9905ae01fd3ad71cc945cef28818a8c
#
_cell.length_a   1.000
_cell.length_b   1.000
_cell.length_c   1.000
_cell.angle_alpha   90.00
_cell.angle_beta   90.00
_cell.angle_gamma   90.00
#
_symmetry.space_group_name_H-M   'P 1'
#
loop_
_entity.id
_entity.type
_entity.pdbx_description
1 polymer ?
#
loop_
_entity_poly.entity_id
_entity_poly.type
_entity_poly.pdbx_seq_one_letter_code
_entity_poly.pdbx_strand_id
1 'polypeptide(L)'
;MNKPLRRIAIFCGLLVFALLARDNWLQYVQADSLAKHEKNRRVTIERYSQPRGDIIVDGKPITGSKATPGSDLKYKRTWKNGPMWAPVTGYSSQRIGANQLEYIDDGILTGNDDRLFFRRTLDMLTGEKKEGGNVVTTLNGAAQKAAYEGLKGRGKGAVAAIDPSTGAILALASTPSYDPGDFAGNTNDEAQKFLDLDKDKDKPLVNRALRETYPPGSTFKVVTAAAALENGLYDDIDGKTDSPLPWTMPNTTTPLKNEGDIPCKNASLREALRVSCNTVFGKIGSDLGKDKMLETAKKFGFNSEQFVPVRSNASNFPEDMDKPQTALSSIGQFETAATPLQMAMVASAIANDGTLMEPYMVDELQARNLDTVEKHSPKEMSEPLSKENAQKLQDMMETVVEEGTGTNAKIPGVTVGGKTGTAQHGVANSKNPYAWFISYAKTDSGSPVAVAVVVEDSKASRDDISGGGLAAPIARDVMKAVINSKK
;
A
#
# COMPACT_ATOMS: atom_id res chain seq x y z
N MET A 1 39.27 -59.62 20.56
CA MET A 1 38.26 -58.90 21.34
C MET A 1 37.16 -59.85 21.77
N ASN A 2 36.94 -60.00 23.08
CA ASN A 2 35.93 -60.91 23.63
C ASN A 2 34.54 -60.58 23.13
N LYS A 3 33.72 -61.58 22.75
CA LYS A 3 32.36 -61.41 22.24
C LYS A 3 31.51 -60.44 23.10
N PRO A 4 31.57 -60.46 24.45
CA PRO A 4 30.84 -59.45 25.26
C PRO A 4 31.32 -58.05 25.08
N LEU A 5 32.60 -57.77 24.97
CA LEU A 5 33.17 -56.44 24.74
C LEU A 5 32.71 -55.84 23.40
N ARG A 6 32.66 -56.65 22.35
CA ARG A 6 32.16 -56.24 21.04
C ARG A 6 30.66 -55.86 21.06
N ARG A 7 29.84 -56.61 21.82
CA ARG A 7 28.41 -56.33 22.01
C ARG A 7 28.20 -55.00 22.74
N ILE A 8 28.98 -54.76 23.79
CA ILE A 8 28.91 -53.48 24.54
C ILE A 8 29.36 -52.34 23.66
N ALA A 9 30.45 -52.47 22.89
CA ALA A 9 30.89 -51.41 21.97
C ALA A 9 29.85 -51.08 20.88
N ILE A 10 29.19 -52.09 20.31
CA ILE A 10 28.10 -51.92 19.34
C ILE A 10 26.91 -51.21 20.01
N PHE A 11 26.53 -51.60 21.21
CA PHE A 11 25.42 -50.97 21.94
C PHE A 11 25.73 -49.51 22.29
N CYS A 12 26.94 -49.18 22.75
CA CYS A 12 27.37 -47.81 22.98
C CYS A 12 27.36 -46.99 21.68
N GLY A 13 27.83 -47.58 20.55
CA GLY A 13 27.77 -46.94 19.24
C GLY A 13 26.34 -46.62 18.77
N LEU A 14 25.40 -47.55 19.01
CA LEU A 14 23.98 -47.33 18.72
C LEU A 14 23.36 -46.21 19.58
N LEU A 15 23.73 -46.14 20.87
CA LEU A 15 23.29 -45.06 21.75
C LEU A 15 23.82 -43.71 21.29
N VAL A 16 25.11 -43.62 20.94
CA VAL A 16 25.69 -42.37 20.38
C VAL A 16 25.01 -41.98 19.08
N PHE A 17 24.78 -42.95 18.18
CA PHE A 17 24.06 -42.68 16.94
C PHE A 17 22.63 -42.20 17.19
N ALA A 18 21.91 -42.83 18.13
CA ALA A 18 20.55 -42.40 18.49
C ALA A 18 20.54 -40.98 19.09
N LEU A 19 21.53 -40.62 19.91
CA LEU A 19 21.70 -39.28 20.43
C LEU A 19 21.98 -38.26 19.31
N LEU A 20 22.90 -38.57 18.39
CA LEU A 20 23.19 -37.71 17.24
C LEU A 20 21.98 -37.54 16.30
N ALA A 21 21.26 -38.62 16.03
CA ALA A 21 20.02 -38.56 15.24
C ALA A 21 18.95 -37.68 15.92
N ARG A 22 18.81 -37.85 17.26
CA ARG A 22 17.88 -37.03 18.06
C ARG A 22 18.30 -35.54 18.06
N ASP A 23 19.57 -35.28 18.22
CA ASP A 23 20.11 -33.92 18.25
C ASP A 23 19.91 -33.23 16.90
N ASN A 24 20.23 -33.90 15.79
CA ASN A 24 19.92 -33.39 14.44
C ASN A 24 18.42 -33.16 14.23
N TRP A 25 17.57 -34.07 14.71
CA TRP A 25 16.12 -33.87 14.64
C TRP A 25 15.67 -32.60 15.38
N LEU A 26 16.18 -32.37 16.59
CA LEU A 26 15.87 -31.18 17.39
C LEU A 26 16.37 -29.90 16.71
N GLN A 27 17.59 -29.94 16.16
CA GLN A 27 18.23 -28.79 15.56
C GLN A 27 17.66 -28.42 14.17
N TYR A 28 17.13 -29.40 13.43
CA TYR A 28 16.61 -29.15 12.07
C TYR A 28 15.09 -29.15 12.04
N VAL A 29 14.42 -30.18 12.56
CA VAL A 29 12.97 -30.34 12.44
C VAL A 29 12.20 -29.54 13.49
N GLN A 30 12.74 -29.43 14.71
CA GLN A 30 12.07 -28.72 15.80
C GLN A 30 12.66 -27.34 16.11
N ALA A 31 13.68 -26.90 15.38
CA ALA A 31 14.34 -25.61 15.61
C ALA A 31 13.35 -24.44 15.71
N ASP A 32 12.49 -24.32 14.71
CA ASP A 32 11.50 -23.24 14.63
C ASP A 32 10.46 -23.30 15.76
N SER A 33 9.97 -24.50 16.08
CA SER A 33 8.98 -24.66 17.16
C SER A 33 9.58 -24.34 18.53
N LEU A 34 10.84 -24.72 18.75
CA LEU A 34 11.58 -24.43 19.99
C LEU A 34 11.96 -22.94 20.07
N ALA A 35 12.32 -22.32 18.94
CA ALA A 35 12.60 -20.88 18.87
C ALA A 35 11.35 -20.05 19.18
N LYS A 36 10.20 -20.45 18.66
CA LYS A 36 8.90 -19.78 18.86
C LYS A 36 8.21 -20.15 20.18
N HIS A 37 8.79 -21.03 20.99
CA HIS A 37 8.18 -21.46 22.25
C HIS A 37 8.09 -20.29 23.23
N GLU A 38 6.92 -20.03 23.82
CA GLU A 38 6.63 -18.88 24.69
C GLU A 38 7.62 -18.71 25.87
N LYS A 39 8.19 -19.81 26.38
CA LYS A 39 9.18 -19.81 27.48
C LYS A 39 10.61 -19.62 26.99
N ASN A 40 10.87 -19.58 25.68
CA ASN A 40 12.22 -19.48 25.15
C ASN A 40 12.67 -18.00 25.05
N ARG A 41 13.11 -17.45 26.17
CA ARG A 41 13.63 -16.08 26.23
C ARG A 41 14.98 -15.89 25.50
N ARG A 42 15.69 -16.95 25.13
CA ARG A 42 17.02 -16.86 24.50
C ARG A 42 16.94 -16.11 23.16
N VAL A 43 15.95 -16.42 22.35
CA VAL A 43 15.75 -15.75 21.04
C VAL A 43 15.46 -14.26 21.22
N THR A 44 14.64 -13.92 22.22
CA THR A 44 14.34 -12.51 22.53
C THR A 44 15.60 -11.79 23.06
N ILE A 45 16.34 -12.42 23.98
CA ILE A 45 17.58 -11.84 24.50
C ILE A 45 18.61 -11.64 23.36
N GLU A 46 18.79 -12.62 22.49
CA GLU A 46 19.68 -12.51 21.34
C GLU A 46 19.28 -11.38 20.39
N ARG A 47 17.98 -11.29 20.04
CA ARG A 47 17.43 -10.24 19.18
C ARG A 47 17.74 -8.83 19.67
N TYR A 48 17.73 -8.61 20.98
CA TYR A 48 17.98 -7.30 21.60
C TYR A 48 19.34 -7.17 22.26
N SER A 49 20.27 -8.13 22.04
CA SER A 49 21.63 -8.12 22.60
C SER A 49 22.57 -7.12 21.90
N GLN A 50 22.28 -6.78 20.66
CA GLN A 50 23.05 -5.88 19.81
C GLN A 50 22.14 -4.79 19.22
N PRO A 51 22.70 -3.64 18.78
CA PRO A 51 21.95 -2.66 18.01
C PRO A 51 21.38 -3.29 16.74
N ARG A 52 20.11 -3.03 16.45
CA ARG A 52 19.51 -3.39 15.15
C ARG A 52 20.05 -2.48 14.07
N GLY A 53 20.18 -2.99 12.86
CA GLY A 53 20.39 -2.18 11.67
C GLY A 53 19.24 -1.22 11.39
N ASP A 54 19.42 -0.32 10.46
CA ASP A 54 18.49 0.78 10.23
C ASP A 54 17.59 0.60 9.01
N ILE A 55 16.40 1.19 9.08
CA ILE A 55 15.54 1.43 7.94
C ILE A 55 15.92 2.80 7.37
N ILE A 56 16.26 2.83 6.08
CA ILE A 56 16.84 3.98 5.39
C ILE A 56 15.84 4.58 4.41
N VAL A 57 15.70 5.91 4.46
CA VAL A 57 14.91 6.70 3.49
C VAL A 57 15.79 7.86 3.00
N ASP A 58 15.86 8.09 1.70
CA ASP A 58 16.70 9.12 1.08
C ASP A 58 18.16 9.09 1.60
N GLY A 59 18.71 7.89 1.76
CA GLY A 59 20.07 7.67 2.28
C GLY A 59 20.24 8.00 3.78
N LYS A 60 19.17 8.24 4.52
CA LYS A 60 19.22 8.61 5.95
C LYS A 60 18.48 7.60 6.81
N PRO A 61 19.04 7.20 7.97
CA PRO A 61 18.33 6.33 8.90
C PRO A 61 17.15 7.05 9.56
N ILE A 62 15.96 6.44 9.43
CA ILE A 62 14.73 6.88 10.10
C ILE A 62 14.49 6.15 11.42
N THR A 63 15.24 5.09 11.66
CA THR A 63 15.24 4.30 12.88
C THR A 63 16.61 4.32 13.53
N GLY A 64 16.73 3.70 14.70
CA GLY A 64 17.97 3.57 15.44
C GLY A 64 17.81 2.62 16.63
N SER A 65 18.84 2.53 17.46
CA SER A 65 18.83 1.72 18.68
C SER A 65 19.36 2.51 19.87
N LYS A 66 18.76 2.31 21.06
CA LYS A 66 19.20 2.91 22.30
C LYS A 66 19.47 1.85 23.37
N ALA A 67 20.60 1.95 24.07
CA ALA A 67 20.95 1.07 25.16
C ALA A 67 19.92 1.15 26.30
N THR A 68 19.61 0.00 26.91
CA THR A 68 18.72 -0.19 28.07
C THR A 68 19.53 -0.74 29.26
N PRO A 69 20.16 0.12 30.07
CA PRO A 69 20.97 -0.31 31.19
C PRO A 69 20.16 -1.14 32.21
N GLY A 70 20.78 -2.14 32.81
CA GLY A 70 20.15 -2.96 33.84
C GLY A 70 19.18 -4.03 33.34
N SER A 71 19.06 -4.22 32.01
CA SER A 71 18.22 -5.25 31.40
C SER A 71 19.07 -6.28 30.67
N ASP A 72 18.60 -7.52 30.60
CA ASP A 72 19.13 -8.57 29.72
C ASP A 72 18.83 -8.26 28.24
N LEU A 73 17.83 -7.41 27.96
CA LEU A 73 17.51 -6.85 26.65
C LEU A 73 18.25 -5.51 26.48
N LYS A 74 19.50 -5.61 26.00
CA LYS A 74 20.46 -4.48 26.05
C LYS A 74 20.11 -3.27 25.20
N TYR A 75 19.34 -3.44 24.14
CA TYR A 75 18.99 -2.37 23.21
C TYR A 75 17.50 -2.37 22.91
N LYS A 76 16.89 -1.18 22.87
CA LYS A 76 15.54 -0.99 22.34
C LYS A 76 15.56 -0.15 21.06
N ARG A 77 14.58 -0.37 20.22
CA ARG A 77 14.39 0.35 18.95
C ARG A 77 13.98 1.80 19.20
N THR A 78 14.38 2.70 18.32
CA THR A 78 14.00 4.12 18.31
C THR A 78 13.62 4.58 16.92
N TRP A 79 12.81 5.61 16.81
CA TRP A 79 12.35 6.20 15.54
C TRP A 79 12.54 7.71 15.55
N LYS A 80 12.88 8.27 14.40
CA LYS A 80 12.81 9.71 14.13
C LYS A 80 11.42 9.98 13.53
N ASN A 81 10.61 10.86 14.17
CA ASN A 81 9.23 11.12 13.74
C ASN A 81 8.38 9.83 13.62
N GLY A 82 8.36 9.02 14.68
CA GLY A 82 7.68 7.73 14.73
C GLY A 82 6.30 7.68 14.08
N PRO A 83 5.37 8.60 14.43
CA PRO A 83 4.03 8.58 13.84
C PRO A 83 3.97 8.72 12.32
N MET A 84 4.91 9.43 11.70
CA MET A 84 4.97 9.57 10.26
C MET A 84 5.42 8.27 9.56
N TRP A 85 6.30 7.50 10.21
CA TRP A 85 6.90 6.31 9.62
C TRP A 85 6.25 5.00 10.05
N ALA A 86 5.46 5.01 11.14
CA ALA A 86 4.82 3.82 11.68
C ALA A 86 4.02 2.99 10.63
N PRO A 87 3.29 3.59 9.66
CA PRO A 87 2.61 2.83 8.62
C PRO A 87 3.53 1.97 7.74
N VAL A 88 4.81 2.36 7.63
CA VAL A 88 5.83 1.66 6.83
C VAL A 88 6.70 0.78 7.70
N THR A 89 7.37 1.38 8.71
CA THR A 89 8.32 0.65 9.54
C THR A 89 7.64 -0.36 10.44
N GLY A 90 6.43 -0.06 10.90
CA GLY A 90 5.81 -0.75 12.01
C GLY A 90 6.52 -0.42 13.32
N TYR A 91 6.44 -1.37 14.24
CA TYR A 91 7.08 -1.32 15.54
C TYR A 91 7.98 -2.54 15.78
N SER A 92 8.94 -2.38 16.68
CA SER A 92 9.73 -3.47 17.29
C SER A 92 9.78 -3.22 18.78
N SER A 93 9.07 -4.05 19.54
CA SER A 93 8.92 -3.97 21.00
C SER A 93 9.55 -5.18 21.67
N GLN A 94 10.31 -4.94 22.72
CA GLN A 94 10.91 -6.00 23.53
C GLN A 94 9.88 -6.94 24.18
N ARG A 95 8.61 -6.52 24.27
CA ARG A 95 7.53 -7.27 24.93
C ARG A 95 6.42 -7.72 23.99
N ILE A 96 6.08 -6.90 23.00
CA ILE A 96 4.94 -7.15 22.10
C ILE A 96 5.37 -7.95 20.85
N GLY A 97 6.62 -7.77 20.40
CA GLY A 97 7.12 -8.30 19.13
C GLY A 97 7.27 -7.20 18.08
N ALA A 98 7.12 -7.54 16.82
CA ALA A 98 7.30 -6.62 15.70
C ALA A 98 6.23 -6.80 14.62
N ASN A 99 6.03 -5.79 13.78
CA ASN A 99 5.19 -5.86 12.61
C ASN A 99 5.79 -5.07 11.42
N GLN A 100 5.13 -5.07 10.27
CA GLN A 100 5.55 -4.39 9.04
C GLN A 100 7.01 -4.72 8.68
N LEU A 101 7.81 -3.75 8.21
CA LEU A 101 9.22 -3.95 7.83
C LEU A 101 10.09 -4.43 9.02
N GLU A 102 9.83 -3.95 10.24
CA GLU A 102 10.55 -4.42 11.44
C GLU A 102 10.39 -5.92 11.67
N TYR A 103 9.28 -6.53 11.23
CA TYR A 103 9.03 -7.96 11.30
C TYR A 103 9.54 -8.71 10.07
N ILE A 104 9.23 -8.22 8.88
CA ILE A 104 9.52 -8.92 7.62
C ILE A 104 11.03 -9.02 7.40
N ASP A 105 11.75 -7.93 7.65
CA ASP A 105 13.20 -7.85 7.48
C ASP A 105 13.96 -8.02 8.81
N ASP A 106 13.32 -8.65 9.83
CA ASP A 106 13.96 -8.90 11.14
C ASP A 106 15.31 -9.62 11.01
N GLY A 107 15.41 -10.57 10.11
CA GLY A 107 16.65 -11.31 9.83
C GLY A 107 17.81 -10.42 9.43
N ILE A 108 17.58 -9.50 8.49
CA ILE A 108 18.56 -8.50 8.04
C ILE A 108 18.86 -7.54 9.20
N LEU A 109 17.82 -6.94 9.79
CA LEU A 109 17.97 -5.95 10.87
C LEU A 109 18.66 -6.48 12.13
N THR A 110 18.63 -7.78 12.37
CA THR A 110 19.34 -8.45 13.48
C THR A 110 20.65 -9.13 13.06
N GLY A 111 20.96 -9.17 11.76
CA GLY A 111 22.10 -9.90 11.21
C GLY A 111 21.93 -11.43 11.24
N ASN A 112 20.69 -11.94 11.37
CA ASN A 112 20.37 -13.37 11.43
C ASN A 112 19.94 -13.98 10.09
N ASP A 113 19.82 -13.18 9.05
CA ASP A 113 19.38 -13.64 7.73
C ASP A 113 20.35 -14.67 7.13
N ASP A 114 19.82 -15.70 6.48
CA ASP A 114 20.62 -16.76 5.89
C ASP A 114 21.48 -16.26 4.71
N ARG A 115 21.06 -15.20 4.03
CA ARG A 115 21.85 -14.54 2.97
C ARG A 115 23.14 -13.92 3.50
N LEU A 116 23.23 -13.67 4.81
CA LEU A 116 24.41 -13.18 5.51
C LEU A 116 25.32 -14.31 6.04
N PHE A 117 25.04 -15.60 5.76
CA PHE A 117 25.72 -16.75 6.36
C PHE A 117 27.23 -16.72 6.17
N PHE A 118 27.71 -16.51 4.97
CA PHE A 118 29.16 -16.48 4.69
C PHE A 118 29.85 -15.38 5.47
N ARG A 119 29.24 -14.22 5.58
CA ARG A 119 29.76 -13.09 6.31
C ARG A 119 29.77 -13.35 7.82
N ARG A 120 28.69 -13.85 8.36
CA ARG A 120 28.62 -14.27 9.79
C ARG A 120 29.74 -15.26 10.14
N THR A 121 30.04 -16.18 9.24
CA THR A 121 31.11 -17.15 9.44
C THR A 121 32.48 -16.46 9.46
N LEU A 122 32.72 -15.50 8.58
CA LEU A 122 33.93 -14.70 8.56
C LEU A 122 34.06 -13.84 9.82
N ASP A 123 32.99 -13.12 10.22
CA ASP A 123 32.95 -12.31 11.44
C ASP A 123 33.25 -13.14 12.69
N MET A 124 32.72 -14.39 12.78
CA MET A 124 33.06 -15.30 13.84
C MET A 124 34.54 -15.70 13.86
N LEU A 125 35.17 -15.87 12.69
CA LEU A 125 36.58 -16.20 12.57
C LEU A 125 37.51 -15.02 12.91
N THR A 126 37.08 -13.81 12.57
CA THR A 126 37.83 -12.56 12.83
C THR A 126 37.57 -11.99 14.22
N GLY A 127 36.60 -12.52 14.95
CA GLY A 127 36.20 -12.01 16.27
C GLY A 127 35.38 -10.73 16.22
N GLU A 128 34.86 -10.34 15.05
CA GLU A 128 33.96 -9.19 14.90
C GLU A 128 32.61 -9.48 15.53
N LYS A 129 32.01 -8.44 16.09
CA LYS A 129 30.66 -8.57 16.67
C LYS A 129 29.62 -8.62 15.56
N LYS A 130 28.67 -9.55 15.71
CA LYS A 130 27.48 -9.60 14.88
C LYS A 130 26.69 -8.32 15.03
N GLU A 131 26.41 -7.63 13.94
CA GLU A 131 25.54 -6.45 13.90
C GLU A 131 24.53 -6.56 12.78
N GLY A 132 23.40 -5.82 12.90
CA GLY A 132 22.34 -5.81 11.92
C GLY A 132 22.74 -5.09 10.63
N GLY A 133 22.19 -5.57 9.51
CA GLY A 133 22.23 -4.89 8.20
C GLY A 133 21.09 -3.87 8.07
N ASN A 134 21.03 -3.15 6.96
CA ASN A 134 20.07 -2.09 6.71
C ASN A 134 19.01 -2.50 5.67
N VAL A 135 17.84 -1.89 5.80
CA VAL A 135 16.74 -1.97 4.82
C VAL A 135 16.62 -0.62 4.15
N VAL A 136 17.03 -0.51 2.89
CA VAL A 136 16.91 0.71 2.08
C VAL A 136 15.56 0.68 1.39
N THR A 137 14.76 1.71 1.64
CA THR A 137 13.41 1.81 1.07
C THR A 137 13.39 2.70 -0.17
N THR A 138 12.33 2.55 -0.98
CA THR A 138 12.04 3.42 -2.13
C THR A 138 11.38 4.74 -1.74
N LEU A 139 11.06 4.92 -0.45
CA LEU A 139 10.30 6.06 0.02
C LEU A 139 11.03 7.38 -0.19
N ASN A 140 10.27 8.41 -0.50
CA ASN A 140 10.70 9.79 -0.58
C ASN A 140 10.25 10.53 0.69
N GLY A 141 11.18 11.00 1.50
CA GLY A 141 10.90 11.62 2.79
C GLY A 141 10.07 12.90 2.69
N ALA A 142 10.26 13.68 1.62
CA ALA A 142 9.47 14.89 1.39
C ALA A 142 8.03 14.55 1.01
N ALA A 143 7.82 13.53 0.16
CA ALA A 143 6.49 13.06 -0.21
C ALA A 143 5.75 12.43 0.98
N GLN A 144 6.44 11.60 1.78
CA GLN A 144 5.87 11.01 3.00
C GLN A 144 5.44 12.08 3.99
N LYS A 145 6.27 13.11 4.19
CA LYS A 145 5.94 14.25 5.05
C LYS A 145 4.72 15.01 4.52
N ALA A 146 4.67 15.31 3.22
CA ALA A 146 3.53 15.98 2.62
C ALA A 146 2.22 15.17 2.77
N ALA A 147 2.30 13.85 2.58
CA ALA A 147 1.18 12.95 2.78
C ALA A 147 0.69 12.92 4.23
N TYR A 148 1.60 12.77 5.18
CA TYR A 148 1.29 12.71 6.62
C TYR A 148 0.69 14.04 7.13
N GLU A 149 1.33 15.17 6.84
CA GLU A 149 0.85 16.49 7.26
C GLU A 149 -0.47 16.86 6.57
N GLY A 150 -0.64 16.48 5.31
CA GLY A 150 -1.89 16.68 4.57
C GLY A 150 -3.10 15.97 5.17
N LEU A 151 -2.90 14.79 5.76
CA LEU A 151 -3.95 14.03 6.45
C LEU A 151 -4.21 14.54 7.88
N LYS A 152 -3.23 15.20 8.50
CA LYS A 152 -3.30 15.61 9.90
C LYS A 152 -4.50 16.54 10.15
N GLY A 153 -5.31 16.18 11.14
CA GLY A 153 -6.50 16.94 11.53
C GLY A 153 -7.72 16.76 10.62
N ARG A 154 -7.64 15.95 9.57
CA ARG A 154 -8.76 15.70 8.64
C ARG A 154 -9.61 14.47 9.01
N GLY A 155 -9.34 13.82 10.12
CA GLY A 155 -9.98 12.57 10.55
C GLY A 155 -9.15 11.35 10.17
N LYS A 156 -9.80 10.26 9.77
CA LYS A 156 -9.13 9.07 9.23
C LYS A 156 -8.82 9.25 7.76
N GLY A 157 -7.75 8.63 7.31
CA GLY A 157 -7.42 8.70 5.89
C GLY A 157 -6.11 8.00 5.56
N ALA A 158 -5.82 7.90 4.27
CA ALA A 158 -4.59 7.32 3.77
C ALA A 158 -4.15 7.95 2.44
N VAL A 159 -2.84 7.88 2.22
CA VAL A 159 -2.19 8.26 0.95
C VAL A 159 -1.27 7.14 0.53
N ALA A 160 -1.33 6.77 -0.75
CA ALA A 160 -0.34 5.95 -1.41
C ALA A 160 0.19 6.71 -2.63
N ALA A 161 1.53 6.75 -2.79
CA ALA A 161 2.18 7.36 -3.94
C ALA A 161 3.19 6.37 -4.54
N ILE A 162 3.19 6.24 -5.88
CA ILE A 162 3.98 5.26 -6.64
C ILE A 162 4.71 5.98 -7.76
N ASP A 163 5.94 5.57 -8.05
CA ASP A 163 6.63 5.91 -9.31
C ASP A 163 6.06 5.02 -10.43
N PRO A 164 5.37 5.57 -11.43
CA PRO A 164 4.69 4.79 -12.46
C PRO A 164 5.63 3.91 -13.30
N SER A 165 6.86 4.35 -13.51
CA SER A 165 7.82 3.67 -14.37
C SER A 165 8.44 2.43 -13.73
N THR A 166 8.44 2.34 -12.41
CA THR A 166 9.12 1.27 -11.67
C THR A 166 8.21 0.47 -10.75
N GLY A 167 7.08 1.04 -10.30
CA GLY A 167 6.25 0.49 -9.25
C GLY A 167 6.75 0.84 -7.83
N ALA A 168 7.84 1.59 -7.70
CA ALA A 168 8.40 1.98 -6.41
C ALA A 168 7.41 2.83 -5.61
N ILE A 169 7.12 2.43 -4.38
CA ILE A 169 6.27 3.21 -3.46
C ILE A 169 7.08 4.37 -2.91
N LEU A 170 6.63 5.59 -3.16
CA LEU A 170 7.28 6.83 -2.75
C LEU A 170 6.73 7.38 -1.44
N ALA A 171 5.47 7.12 -1.13
CA ALA A 171 4.86 7.47 0.14
C ALA A 171 3.73 6.51 0.49
N LEU A 172 3.58 6.25 1.80
CA LEU A 172 2.54 5.40 2.35
C LEU A 172 2.13 5.94 3.72
N ALA A 173 1.16 6.83 3.76
CA ALA A 173 0.69 7.48 4.98
C ALA A 173 -0.69 6.96 5.41
N SER A 174 -0.91 6.89 6.71
CA SER A 174 -2.17 6.47 7.33
C SER A 174 -2.42 7.27 8.59
N THR A 175 -3.64 7.75 8.79
CA THR A 175 -4.08 8.47 10.00
C THR A 175 -5.39 7.92 10.55
N PRO A 176 -5.59 7.92 11.89
CA PRO A 176 -4.60 8.25 12.91
C PRO A 176 -3.42 7.28 12.87
N SER A 177 -2.28 7.72 13.38
CA SER A 177 -1.06 6.93 13.51
C SER A 177 -0.61 6.90 14.98
N TYR A 178 0.52 6.26 15.26
CA TYR A 178 1.05 6.06 16.60
C TYR A 178 2.56 6.25 16.63
N ASP A 179 3.13 6.55 17.80
CA ASP A 179 4.58 6.54 17.98
C ASP A 179 5.05 5.14 18.42
N PRO A 180 5.78 4.38 17.59
CA PRO A 180 6.30 3.08 17.97
C PRO A 180 7.28 3.12 19.14
N GLY A 181 7.90 4.29 19.39
CA GLY A 181 8.81 4.52 20.51
C GLY A 181 8.13 4.43 21.87
N ASP A 182 6.82 4.68 21.92
CA ASP A 182 6.03 4.68 23.16
C ASP A 182 5.93 3.30 23.83
N PHE A 183 6.13 2.22 23.09
CA PHE A 183 6.04 0.84 23.59
C PHE A 183 7.17 -0.08 23.08
N ALA A 184 8.31 0.52 22.71
CA ALA A 184 9.46 -0.23 22.20
C ALA A 184 10.18 -1.10 23.25
N GLY A 185 10.07 -0.75 24.54
CA GLY A 185 10.71 -1.45 25.65
C GLY A 185 9.88 -2.60 26.20
N ASN A 186 10.11 -2.92 27.51
CA ASN A 186 9.50 -4.07 28.19
C ASN A 186 8.78 -3.72 29.50
N THR A 187 8.55 -2.44 29.78
CA THR A 187 7.86 -2.00 31.00
C THR A 187 6.35 -2.25 30.93
N ASN A 188 5.69 -2.29 32.09
CA ASN A 188 4.23 -2.44 32.14
C ASN A 188 3.52 -1.23 31.51
N ASP A 189 4.05 -0.03 31.69
CA ASP A 189 3.48 1.20 31.10
C ASP A 189 3.55 1.19 29.57
N GLU A 190 4.68 0.74 29.00
CA GLU A 190 4.84 0.56 27.55
C GLU A 190 3.84 -0.47 27.00
N ALA A 191 3.65 -1.60 27.72
CA ALA A 191 2.64 -2.59 27.34
C ALA A 191 1.22 -2.04 27.43
N GLN A 192 0.90 -1.23 28.44
CA GLN A 192 -0.43 -0.63 28.56
C GLN A 192 -0.71 0.35 27.43
N LYS A 193 0.25 1.19 27.04
CA LYS A 193 0.13 2.08 25.87
C LYS A 193 -0.23 1.32 24.59
N PHE A 194 0.41 0.18 24.34
CA PHE A 194 0.06 -0.66 23.20
C PHE A 194 -1.37 -1.19 23.29
N LEU A 195 -1.80 -1.68 24.46
CA LEU A 195 -3.16 -2.19 24.67
C LEU A 195 -4.22 -1.09 24.49
N ASP A 196 -3.90 0.14 24.86
CA ASP A 196 -4.79 1.28 24.66
C ASP A 196 -4.94 1.62 23.19
N LEU A 197 -3.85 1.59 22.40
CA LEU A 197 -3.86 1.75 20.94
C LEU A 197 -4.61 0.61 20.21
N ASP A 198 -4.45 -0.63 20.69
CA ASP A 198 -5.10 -1.82 20.12
C ASP A 198 -6.63 -1.79 20.32
N LYS A 199 -7.09 -1.22 21.44
CA LYS A 199 -8.52 -1.06 21.77
C LYS A 199 -9.13 0.22 21.20
N ASP A 200 -8.34 1.11 20.66
CA ASP A 200 -8.80 2.38 20.12
C ASP A 200 -9.72 2.15 18.91
N LYS A 201 -10.93 2.73 18.98
CA LYS A 201 -11.95 2.63 17.92
C LYS A 201 -11.49 3.20 16.59
N ASP A 202 -10.56 4.15 16.63
CA ASP A 202 -9.98 4.74 15.43
C ASP A 202 -8.84 3.92 14.83
N LYS A 203 -8.49 2.77 15.45
CA LYS A 203 -7.53 1.77 14.96
C LYS A 203 -6.22 2.38 14.44
N PRO A 204 -5.45 3.11 15.28
CA PRO A 204 -4.22 3.78 14.83
C PRO A 204 -3.13 2.80 14.38
N LEU A 205 -3.15 1.55 14.85
CA LEU A 205 -2.20 0.50 14.46
C LEU A 205 -2.39 -0.01 13.02
N VAL A 206 -3.54 0.31 12.39
CA VAL A 206 -3.86 -0.17 11.04
C VAL A 206 -3.23 0.74 9.98
N ASN A 207 -2.45 0.17 9.08
CA ASN A 207 -2.03 0.85 7.86
C ASN A 207 -3.19 0.85 6.86
N ARG A 208 -3.96 1.95 6.84
CA ARG A 208 -5.15 2.09 5.98
C ARG A 208 -4.83 2.05 4.50
N ALA A 209 -3.63 2.48 4.11
CA ALA A 209 -3.23 2.47 2.71
C ALA A 209 -3.16 1.06 2.13
N LEU A 210 -2.92 0.05 2.97
CA LEU A 210 -2.78 -1.36 2.58
C LEU A 210 -3.92 -2.26 3.10
N ARG A 211 -4.51 -1.94 4.25
CA ARG A 211 -5.34 -2.92 4.98
C ARG A 211 -6.83 -2.59 5.01
N GLU A 212 -7.22 -1.35 4.74
CA GLU A 212 -8.62 -0.95 4.66
C GLU A 212 -9.04 -0.80 3.20
N THR A 213 -10.23 -1.31 2.88
CA THR A 213 -10.85 -1.15 1.57
C THR A 213 -12.05 -0.23 1.69
N TYR A 214 -12.18 0.67 0.74
CA TYR A 214 -13.23 1.68 0.69
C TYR A 214 -13.93 1.64 -0.66
N PRO A 215 -15.23 1.90 -0.76
CA PRO A 215 -15.86 2.18 -2.05
C PRO A 215 -15.10 3.30 -2.75
N PRO A 216 -14.55 3.08 -3.96
CA PRO A 216 -13.77 4.11 -4.67
C PRO A 216 -14.65 5.21 -5.26
N GLY A 217 -15.95 4.97 -5.38
CA GLY A 217 -16.89 5.90 -5.99
C GLY A 217 -16.43 6.32 -7.38
N SER A 218 -16.64 7.57 -7.73
CA SER A 218 -16.34 8.10 -9.07
C SER A 218 -14.87 8.00 -9.51
N THR A 219 -13.92 7.65 -8.65
CA THR A 219 -12.56 7.35 -9.10
C THR A 219 -12.48 6.05 -9.91
N PHE A 220 -13.39 5.12 -9.69
CA PHE A 220 -13.46 3.88 -10.48
C PHE A 220 -13.90 4.11 -11.93
N LYS A 221 -14.51 5.27 -12.25
CA LYS A 221 -14.91 5.62 -13.63
C LYS A 221 -13.73 5.65 -14.61
N VAL A 222 -12.50 5.82 -14.13
CA VAL A 222 -11.31 5.71 -14.99
C VAL A 222 -11.08 4.26 -15.43
N VAL A 223 -11.36 3.26 -14.57
CA VAL A 223 -11.32 1.84 -14.93
C VAL A 223 -12.43 1.51 -15.93
N THR A 224 -13.62 2.09 -15.75
CA THR A 224 -14.75 1.92 -16.67
C THR A 224 -14.48 2.57 -18.03
N ALA A 225 -13.85 3.76 -18.04
CA ALA A 225 -13.40 4.40 -19.29
C ALA A 225 -12.35 3.56 -20.01
N ALA A 226 -11.38 3.00 -19.26
CA ALA A 226 -10.39 2.07 -19.79
C ALA A 226 -11.04 0.84 -20.43
N ALA A 227 -12.02 0.23 -19.75
CA ALA A 227 -12.78 -0.89 -20.28
C ALA A 227 -13.54 -0.54 -21.56
N ALA A 228 -14.12 0.65 -21.63
CA ALA A 228 -14.84 1.14 -22.81
C ALA A 228 -13.91 1.30 -24.02
N LEU A 229 -12.74 1.89 -23.82
CA LEU A 229 -11.74 2.11 -24.87
C LEU A 229 -11.12 0.78 -25.34
N GLU A 230 -10.69 -0.08 -24.42
CA GLU A 230 -10.05 -1.35 -24.75
C GLU A 230 -10.98 -2.37 -25.42
N ASN A 231 -12.28 -2.28 -25.15
CA ASN A 231 -13.27 -3.15 -25.80
C ASN A 231 -13.91 -2.51 -27.05
N GLY A 232 -13.40 -1.37 -27.52
CA GLY A 232 -13.88 -0.69 -28.74
C GLY A 232 -15.34 -0.25 -28.64
N LEU A 233 -15.85 0.04 -27.43
CA LEU A 233 -17.18 0.61 -27.27
C LEU A 233 -17.22 2.06 -27.75
N TYR A 234 -16.11 2.78 -27.58
CA TYR A 234 -15.87 4.13 -28.07
C TYR A 234 -14.42 4.26 -28.53
N ASP A 235 -14.23 4.81 -29.75
CA ASP A 235 -12.89 5.10 -30.30
C ASP A 235 -12.55 6.58 -30.17
N ASP A 236 -13.58 7.46 -30.20
CA ASP A 236 -13.47 8.91 -30.07
C ASP A 236 -13.95 9.36 -28.69
N ILE A 237 -13.04 9.94 -27.92
CA ILE A 237 -13.34 10.44 -26.56
C ILE A 237 -14.14 11.73 -26.56
N ASP A 238 -14.21 12.44 -27.69
CA ASP A 238 -14.94 13.70 -27.88
C ASP A 238 -16.28 13.48 -28.59
N GLY A 239 -16.50 12.29 -29.17
CA GLY A 239 -17.76 11.90 -29.76
C GLY A 239 -18.87 11.74 -28.72
N LYS A 240 -20.10 12.03 -29.13
CA LYS A 240 -21.28 11.89 -28.28
C LYS A 240 -21.52 10.42 -27.91
N THR A 241 -21.77 10.15 -26.63
CA THR A 241 -22.25 8.84 -26.19
C THR A 241 -23.76 8.71 -26.41
N ASP A 242 -24.24 7.48 -26.50
CA ASP A 242 -25.68 7.18 -26.47
C ASP A 242 -26.15 6.98 -25.01
N SER A 243 -26.13 8.06 -24.23
CA SER A 243 -26.44 8.06 -22.81
C SER A 243 -27.60 9.02 -22.48
N PRO A 244 -28.85 8.52 -22.45
CA PRO A 244 -30.01 9.36 -22.19
C PRO A 244 -29.99 9.91 -20.75
N LEU A 245 -30.69 11.03 -20.55
CA LEU A 245 -30.91 11.61 -19.24
C LEU A 245 -32.41 11.99 -19.12
N PRO A 246 -33.17 11.40 -18.20
CA PRO A 246 -32.77 10.38 -17.24
C PRO A 246 -32.42 9.01 -17.88
N TRP A 247 -31.55 8.23 -17.22
CA TRP A 247 -31.28 6.83 -17.57
C TRP A 247 -31.74 5.91 -16.46
N THR A 248 -32.64 5.01 -16.78
CA THR A 248 -33.14 3.99 -15.86
C THR A 248 -32.30 2.72 -16.03
N MET A 249 -31.80 2.17 -14.94
CA MET A 249 -31.00 0.94 -14.96
C MET A 249 -31.84 -0.22 -15.51
N PRO A 250 -31.26 -1.07 -16.38
CA PRO A 250 -31.98 -2.21 -16.95
C PRO A 250 -32.62 -3.12 -15.88
N ASN A 251 -33.77 -3.66 -16.20
CA ASN A 251 -34.56 -4.52 -15.29
C ASN A 251 -34.99 -3.86 -13.97
N THR A 252 -34.99 -2.53 -13.89
CA THR A 252 -35.47 -1.77 -12.73
C THR A 252 -36.37 -0.63 -13.16
N THR A 253 -37.05 -0.02 -12.18
CA THR A 253 -37.76 1.26 -12.35
C THR A 253 -36.98 2.44 -11.78
N THR A 254 -35.75 2.19 -11.31
CA THR A 254 -34.92 3.19 -10.62
C THR A 254 -34.02 3.93 -11.58
N PRO A 255 -34.18 5.25 -11.76
CA PRO A 255 -33.24 6.05 -12.53
C PRO A 255 -31.93 6.23 -11.75
N LEU A 256 -30.80 6.07 -12.43
CA LEU A 256 -29.51 6.45 -11.88
C LEU A 256 -29.39 7.97 -11.83
N LYS A 257 -29.00 8.52 -10.69
CA LYS A 257 -28.88 9.98 -10.49
C LYS A 257 -27.44 10.43 -10.66
N ASN A 258 -27.26 11.59 -11.28
CA ASN A 258 -26.01 12.35 -11.22
C ASN A 258 -25.94 13.20 -9.94
N GLU A 259 -24.75 13.68 -9.60
CA GLU A 259 -24.59 14.63 -8.50
C GLU A 259 -24.86 16.05 -9.02
N GLY A 260 -26.07 16.52 -8.78
CA GLY A 260 -26.55 17.82 -9.26
C GLY A 260 -27.08 17.82 -10.70
N ASP A 261 -27.44 18.99 -11.16
CA ASP A 261 -27.91 19.23 -12.53
C ASP A 261 -26.72 19.55 -13.45
N ILE A 262 -26.15 18.49 -14.02
CA ILE A 262 -24.95 18.55 -14.87
C ILE A 262 -25.25 17.98 -16.26
N PRO A 263 -24.54 18.45 -17.34
CA PRO A 263 -24.85 18.19 -18.73
C PRO A 263 -24.46 16.76 -19.18
N CYS A 264 -25.07 15.73 -18.60
CA CYS A 264 -24.72 14.34 -18.86
C CYS A 264 -25.46 13.68 -20.03
N LYS A 265 -26.47 14.35 -20.63
CA LYS A 265 -27.23 13.77 -21.75
C LYS A 265 -26.33 13.63 -22.98
N ASN A 266 -26.07 12.38 -23.38
CA ASN A 266 -25.22 12.08 -24.54
C ASN A 266 -23.84 12.77 -24.47
N ALA A 267 -23.33 13.04 -23.26
CA ALA A 267 -22.03 13.65 -23.08
C ALA A 267 -20.92 12.76 -23.65
N SER A 268 -19.89 13.38 -24.24
CA SER A 268 -18.69 12.64 -24.64
C SER A 268 -18.00 11.99 -23.44
N LEU A 269 -17.10 11.03 -23.65
CA LEU A 269 -16.33 10.41 -22.56
C LEU A 269 -15.53 11.46 -21.78
N ARG A 270 -14.87 12.41 -22.50
CA ARG A 270 -14.14 13.53 -21.90
C ARG A 270 -15.03 14.36 -21.00
N GLU A 271 -16.16 14.83 -21.52
CA GLU A 271 -17.11 15.65 -20.76
C GLU A 271 -17.69 14.88 -19.57
N ALA A 272 -18.09 13.62 -19.80
CA ALA A 272 -18.62 12.77 -18.75
C ALA A 272 -17.62 12.52 -17.60
N LEU A 273 -16.32 12.39 -17.91
CA LEU A 273 -15.28 12.23 -16.89
C LEU A 273 -15.01 13.55 -16.18
N ARG A 274 -14.98 14.68 -16.94
CA ARG A 274 -14.74 16.04 -16.45
C ARG A 274 -15.74 16.43 -15.37
N VAL A 275 -17.05 16.23 -15.62
CA VAL A 275 -18.13 16.57 -14.68
C VAL A 275 -18.60 15.39 -13.84
N SER A 276 -17.99 14.20 -14.03
CA SER A 276 -18.26 13.00 -13.23
C SER A 276 -19.67 12.41 -13.42
N CYS A 277 -20.17 12.27 -14.65
CA CYS A 277 -21.50 11.72 -14.97
C CYS A 277 -21.68 10.27 -14.51
N ASN A 278 -22.61 10.00 -13.59
CA ASN A 278 -22.96 8.64 -13.18
C ASN A 278 -23.73 7.90 -14.27
N THR A 279 -24.68 8.58 -14.94
CA THR A 279 -25.54 7.96 -15.95
C THR A 279 -24.76 7.44 -17.15
N VAL A 280 -23.73 8.18 -17.60
CA VAL A 280 -22.86 7.76 -18.70
C VAL A 280 -22.07 6.51 -18.31
N PHE A 281 -21.32 6.56 -17.21
CA PHE A 281 -20.46 5.43 -16.80
C PHE A 281 -21.23 4.22 -16.29
N GLY A 282 -22.38 4.42 -15.65
CA GLY A 282 -23.27 3.30 -15.29
C GLY A 282 -23.82 2.59 -16.53
N LYS A 283 -24.22 3.36 -17.57
CA LYS A 283 -24.65 2.77 -18.85
C LYS A 283 -23.52 2.03 -19.55
N ILE A 284 -22.33 2.63 -19.63
CA ILE A 284 -21.14 1.98 -20.21
C ILE A 284 -20.88 0.64 -19.56
N GLY A 285 -20.86 0.57 -18.23
CA GLY A 285 -20.65 -0.70 -17.52
C GLY A 285 -21.75 -1.72 -17.79
N SER A 286 -23.02 -1.27 -17.85
CA SER A 286 -24.14 -2.13 -18.20
C SER A 286 -24.07 -2.65 -19.64
N ASP A 287 -23.59 -1.85 -20.59
CA ASP A 287 -23.46 -2.21 -22.02
C ASP A 287 -22.27 -3.16 -22.24
N LEU A 288 -21.14 -2.93 -21.59
CA LEU A 288 -19.98 -3.83 -21.60
C LEU A 288 -20.29 -5.18 -20.96
N GLY A 289 -21.09 -5.15 -19.89
CA GLY A 289 -21.41 -6.30 -19.09
C GLY A 289 -20.32 -6.67 -18.06
N LYS A 290 -20.70 -7.52 -17.11
CA LYS A 290 -19.86 -7.88 -15.96
C LYS A 290 -18.53 -8.48 -16.33
N ASP A 291 -18.48 -9.34 -17.36
CA ASP A 291 -17.28 -10.12 -17.69
C ASP A 291 -16.14 -9.22 -18.22
N LYS A 292 -16.46 -8.28 -19.13
CA LYS A 292 -15.47 -7.32 -19.64
C LYS A 292 -15.01 -6.34 -18.59
N MET A 293 -15.93 -5.88 -17.72
CA MET A 293 -15.61 -5.01 -16.60
C MET A 293 -14.71 -5.72 -15.60
N LEU A 294 -15.00 -6.99 -15.27
CA LEU A 294 -14.20 -7.83 -14.38
C LEU A 294 -12.80 -8.09 -14.94
N GLU A 295 -12.70 -8.44 -16.22
CA GLU A 295 -11.41 -8.65 -16.89
C GLU A 295 -10.53 -7.42 -16.81
N THR A 296 -11.09 -6.24 -17.13
CA THR A 296 -10.35 -4.98 -17.04
C THR A 296 -9.95 -4.67 -15.60
N ALA A 297 -10.85 -4.84 -14.64
CA ALA A 297 -10.52 -4.63 -13.22
C ALA A 297 -9.38 -5.56 -12.76
N LYS A 298 -9.40 -6.84 -13.17
CA LYS A 298 -8.32 -7.80 -12.85
C LYS A 298 -6.98 -7.41 -13.48
N LYS A 299 -6.97 -6.86 -14.68
CA LYS A 299 -5.75 -6.32 -15.31
C LYS A 299 -5.17 -5.14 -14.52
N PHE A 300 -6.00 -4.32 -13.87
CA PHE A 300 -5.54 -3.30 -12.93
C PHE A 300 -5.13 -3.83 -11.56
N GLY A 301 -5.22 -5.13 -11.29
CA GLY A 301 -4.82 -5.77 -10.03
C GLY A 301 -5.94 -5.99 -9.03
N PHE A 302 -7.21 -5.70 -9.35
CA PHE A 302 -8.34 -6.02 -8.49
C PHE A 302 -8.49 -7.53 -8.31
N ASN A 303 -9.09 -7.95 -7.21
CA ASN A 303 -9.33 -9.34 -6.79
C ASN A 303 -8.04 -10.14 -6.51
N SER A 304 -6.90 -9.43 -6.35
CA SER A 304 -5.61 -10.02 -5.99
C SER A 304 -4.97 -9.27 -4.82
N GLU A 305 -4.32 -10.02 -3.92
CA GLU A 305 -3.50 -9.42 -2.87
C GLU A 305 -2.18 -8.91 -3.45
N GLN A 306 -1.68 -7.80 -2.91
CA GLN A 306 -0.37 -7.29 -3.25
C GLN A 306 0.61 -7.45 -2.06
N PHE A 307 1.87 -7.71 -2.35
CA PHE A 307 2.94 -7.86 -1.35
C PHE A 307 4.06 -6.86 -1.62
N VAL A 308 4.19 -5.82 -0.81
CA VAL A 308 5.07 -4.65 -1.04
C VAL A 308 6.23 -4.41 -0.04
N PRO A 309 6.92 -5.29 0.69
CA PRO A 309 6.67 -6.70 0.97
C PRO A 309 5.54 -6.95 1.98
N VAL A 310 5.05 -5.91 2.63
CA VAL A 310 3.89 -5.99 3.53
C VAL A 310 2.66 -6.34 2.70
N ARG A 311 1.86 -7.29 3.19
CA ARG A 311 0.64 -7.71 2.51
C ARG A 311 -0.38 -6.56 2.47
N SER A 312 -0.88 -6.24 1.27
CA SER A 312 -2.06 -5.41 1.04
C SER A 312 -3.30 -6.29 0.83
N ASN A 313 -4.42 -5.91 1.42
CA ASN A 313 -5.68 -6.62 1.19
C ASN A 313 -6.06 -6.54 -0.29
N ALA A 314 -6.66 -7.61 -0.81
CA ALA A 314 -7.25 -7.60 -2.14
C ALA A 314 -8.35 -6.53 -2.20
N SER A 315 -8.31 -5.73 -3.27
CA SER A 315 -9.43 -4.88 -3.66
C SER A 315 -10.45 -5.70 -4.40
N ASN A 316 -11.73 -5.41 -4.21
CA ASN A 316 -12.83 -6.21 -4.73
C ASN A 316 -13.53 -5.52 -5.89
N PHE A 317 -13.64 -6.21 -7.03
CA PHE A 317 -14.67 -5.97 -8.03
C PHE A 317 -15.52 -7.22 -8.10
N PRO A 318 -16.85 -7.15 -7.87
CA PRO A 318 -17.69 -8.34 -7.72
C PRO A 318 -17.70 -9.19 -8.99
N GLU A 319 -17.69 -10.52 -8.83
CA GLU A 319 -17.68 -11.47 -9.95
C GLU A 319 -19.08 -11.88 -10.40
N ASP A 320 -20.02 -11.92 -9.45
CA ASP A 320 -21.40 -12.28 -9.75
C ASP A 320 -22.32 -11.06 -9.56
N MET A 321 -22.76 -10.49 -10.67
CA MET A 321 -23.59 -9.28 -10.73
C MET A 321 -24.63 -9.38 -11.82
N ASP A 322 -25.81 -8.84 -11.55
CA ASP A 322 -26.78 -8.50 -12.58
C ASP A 322 -26.46 -7.16 -13.27
N LYS A 323 -27.26 -6.75 -14.25
CA LYS A 323 -27.01 -5.49 -15.01
C LYS A 323 -27.07 -4.22 -14.14
N PRO A 324 -28.06 -4.02 -13.23
CA PRO A 324 -28.07 -2.90 -12.30
C PRO A 324 -26.85 -2.87 -11.37
N GLN A 325 -26.48 -4.03 -10.82
CA GLN A 325 -25.31 -4.16 -9.95
C GLN A 325 -24.01 -3.85 -10.71
N THR A 326 -23.90 -4.33 -11.98
CA THR A 326 -22.77 -3.99 -12.86
C THR A 326 -22.70 -2.49 -13.11
N ALA A 327 -23.84 -1.83 -13.38
CA ALA A 327 -23.90 -0.38 -13.57
C ALA A 327 -23.41 0.39 -12.32
N LEU A 328 -23.83 -0.03 -11.13
CA LEU A 328 -23.40 0.59 -9.87
C LEU A 328 -21.92 0.32 -9.58
N SER A 329 -21.44 -0.90 -9.81
CA SER A 329 -20.03 -1.27 -9.64
C SER A 329 -19.13 -0.48 -10.59
N SER A 330 -19.59 -0.17 -11.80
CA SER A 330 -18.85 0.63 -12.80
C SER A 330 -18.69 2.10 -12.41
N ILE A 331 -19.43 2.59 -11.43
CA ILE A 331 -19.23 3.91 -10.83
C ILE A 331 -18.60 3.83 -9.43
N GLY A 332 -18.03 2.66 -9.07
CA GLY A 332 -17.35 2.43 -7.81
C GLY A 332 -18.26 2.33 -6.59
N GLN A 333 -19.50 1.87 -6.80
CA GLN A 333 -20.50 1.64 -5.76
C GLN A 333 -20.85 0.15 -5.70
N PHE A 334 -21.97 -0.21 -5.07
CA PHE A 334 -22.35 -1.58 -4.76
C PHE A 334 -21.29 -2.25 -3.88
N GLU A 335 -20.70 -3.36 -4.29
CA GLU A 335 -19.66 -4.08 -3.54
C GLU A 335 -18.22 -3.81 -4.05
N THR A 336 -18.05 -2.87 -4.97
CA THR A 336 -16.72 -2.45 -5.41
C THR A 336 -16.01 -1.75 -4.25
N ALA A 337 -14.83 -2.26 -3.88
CA ALA A 337 -14.03 -1.72 -2.80
C ALA A 337 -12.54 -1.79 -3.14
N ALA A 338 -11.81 -0.75 -2.80
CA ALA A 338 -10.39 -0.64 -3.14
C ALA A 338 -9.54 -0.12 -1.97
N THR A 339 -8.32 -0.64 -1.85
CA THR A 339 -7.29 -0.02 -1.01
C THR A 339 -6.76 1.25 -1.68
N PRO A 340 -6.25 2.23 -0.91
CA PRO A 340 -5.54 3.38 -1.47
C PRO A 340 -4.37 2.98 -2.37
N LEU A 341 -3.63 1.93 -2.03
CA LEU A 341 -2.57 1.39 -2.89
C LEU A 341 -3.12 0.97 -4.26
N GLN A 342 -4.22 0.21 -4.28
CA GLN A 342 -4.86 -0.23 -5.54
C GLN A 342 -5.27 0.95 -6.41
N MET A 343 -5.81 2.00 -5.84
CA MET A 343 -6.22 3.18 -6.61
C MET A 343 -5.00 4.01 -7.09
N ALA A 344 -3.87 3.98 -6.35
CA ALA A 344 -2.60 4.52 -6.83
C ALA A 344 -2.04 3.69 -8.00
N MET A 345 -2.17 2.36 -7.95
CA MET A 345 -1.80 1.46 -9.05
C MET A 345 -2.61 1.74 -10.33
N VAL A 346 -3.91 2.02 -10.20
CA VAL A 346 -4.75 2.42 -11.33
C VAL A 346 -4.21 3.71 -11.97
N ALA A 347 -3.97 4.74 -11.18
CA ALA A 347 -3.41 6.01 -11.68
C ALA A 347 -2.01 5.83 -12.27
N SER A 348 -1.21 4.94 -11.68
CA SER A 348 0.15 4.60 -12.11
C SER A 348 0.16 3.94 -13.50
N ALA A 349 -0.69 2.94 -13.73
CA ALA A 349 -0.79 2.28 -15.04
C ALA A 349 -1.19 3.26 -16.16
N ILE A 350 -2.14 4.16 -15.89
CA ILE A 350 -2.56 5.17 -16.85
C ILE A 350 -1.39 6.13 -17.15
N ALA A 351 -0.68 6.60 -16.11
CA ALA A 351 0.46 7.50 -16.24
C ALA A 351 1.69 6.86 -16.93
N ASN A 352 1.78 5.54 -16.95
CA ASN A 352 2.85 4.73 -17.55
C ASN A 352 2.42 4.12 -18.89
N ASP A 353 1.72 4.90 -19.71
CA ASP A 353 1.28 4.50 -21.05
C ASP A 353 0.57 3.14 -21.11
N GLY A 354 -0.15 2.78 -20.06
CA GLY A 354 -0.97 1.57 -19.97
C GLY A 354 -0.31 0.38 -19.27
N THR A 355 0.97 0.46 -18.93
CA THR A 355 1.71 -0.61 -18.25
C THR A 355 1.62 -0.47 -16.74
N LEU A 356 1.15 -1.49 -16.05
CA LEU A 356 1.12 -1.59 -14.59
C LEU A 356 2.38 -2.31 -14.09
N MET A 357 3.16 -1.63 -13.26
CA MET A 357 4.33 -2.21 -12.59
C MET A 357 3.94 -2.85 -11.25
N GLU A 358 4.66 -3.90 -10.87
CA GLU A 358 4.52 -4.54 -9.55
C GLU A 358 4.94 -3.55 -8.44
N PRO A 359 4.07 -3.25 -7.45
CA PRO A 359 4.42 -2.27 -6.43
C PRO A 359 5.39 -2.86 -5.39
N TYR A 360 6.40 -2.06 -4.99
CA TYR A 360 7.37 -2.45 -3.96
C TYR A 360 7.86 -1.24 -3.16
N MET A 361 8.34 -1.46 -1.92
CA MET A 361 8.88 -0.38 -1.09
C MET A 361 10.26 -0.67 -0.47
N VAL A 362 10.85 -1.84 -0.69
CA VAL A 362 12.24 -2.14 -0.33
C VAL A 362 13.06 -2.16 -1.62
N ASP A 363 14.01 -1.24 -1.73
CA ASP A 363 14.91 -1.14 -2.88
C ASP A 363 16.10 -2.09 -2.73
N GLU A 364 16.68 -2.10 -1.51
CA GLU A 364 17.91 -2.84 -1.28
C GLU A 364 18.01 -3.31 0.18
N LEU A 365 18.50 -4.52 0.36
CA LEU A 365 18.94 -5.05 1.64
C LEU A 365 20.47 -4.98 1.68
N GLN A 366 21.01 -4.36 2.73
CA GLN A 366 22.43 -4.17 2.90
C GLN A 366 22.96 -4.91 4.12
N ALA A 367 24.15 -5.46 4.01
CA ALA A 367 24.93 -5.89 5.15
C ALA A 367 25.43 -4.67 5.96
N ARG A 368 25.93 -4.91 7.17
CA ARG A 368 26.48 -3.86 8.04
C ARG A 368 27.49 -2.92 7.34
N ASN A 369 28.38 -3.47 6.54
CA ASN A 369 29.41 -2.74 5.81
C ASN A 369 28.90 -2.04 4.56
N LEU A 370 27.58 -2.00 4.37
CA LEU A 370 26.86 -1.41 3.23
C LEU A 370 26.99 -2.20 1.92
N ASP A 371 27.55 -3.43 1.96
CA ASP A 371 27.51 -4.31 0.78
C ASP A 371 26.07 -4.73 0.50
N THR A 372 25.68 -4.69 -0.75
CA THR A 372 24.36 -5.14 -1.22
C THR A 372 24.20 -6.64 -0.98
N VAL A 373 23.20 -7.04 -0.21
CA VAL A 373 22.78 -8.43 -0.02
C VAL A 373 21.75 -8.83 -1.06
N GLU A 374 20.80 -7.95 -1.32
CA GLU A 374 19.77 -8.11 -2.33
C GLU A 374 19.33 -6.74 -2.82
N LYS A 375 19.10 -6.62 -4.11
CA LYS A 375 18.54 -5.41 -4.72
C LYS A 375 17.31 -5.77 -5.52
N HIS A 376 16.24 -5.00 -5.34
CA HIS A 376 15.00 -5.17 -6.09
C HIS A 376 15.19 -4.75 -7.55
N SER A 377 14.57 -5.51 -8.46
CA SER A 377 14.47 -5.15 -9.88
C SER A 377 13.01 -4.93 -10.23
N PRO A 378 12.64 -3.75 -10.76
CA PRO A 378 11.27 -3.48 -11.19
C PRO A 378 10.73 -4.54 -12.15
N LYS A 379 9.46 -4.93 -11.96
CA LYS A 379 8.79 -5.92 -12.79
C LYS A 379 7.46 -5.39 -13.28
N GLU A 380 7.15 -5.68 -14.53
CA GLU A 380 5.84 -5.49 -15.09
C GLU A 380 4.86 -6.52 -14.52
N MET A 381 3.68 -6.06 -14.12
CA MET A 381 2.60 -6.89 -13.60
C MET A 381 1.58 -7.22 -14.69
N SER A 382 1.19 -6.25 -15.49
CA SER A 382 0.16 -6.38 -16.53
C SER A 382 0.11 -5.17 -17.47
N GLU A 383 -0.63 -5.32 -18.57
CA GLU A 383 -1.00 -4.23 -19.48
C GLU A 383 -2.54 -4.06 -19.49
N PRO A 384 -3.12 -3.27 -18.57
CA PRO A 384 -4.56 -3.02 -18.56
C PRO A 384 -5.08 -2.17 -19.72
N LEU A 385 -4.22 -1.39 -20.36
CA LEU A 385 -4.52 -0.50 -21.48
C LEU A 385 -3.43 -0.58 -22.53
N SER A 386 -3.84 -0.49 -23.82
CA SER A 386 -2.91 -0.12 -24.89
C SER A 386 -2.39 1.30 -24.67
N LYS A 387 -1.19 1.59 -25.19
CA LYS A 387 -0.58 2.93 -25.12
C LYS A 387 -1.49 4.01 -25.68
N GLU A 388 -2.13 3.77 -26.82
CA GLU A 388 -3.04 4.72 -27.46
C GLU A 388 -4.23 5.06 -26.52
N ASN A 389 -4.86 4.05 -25.95
CA ASN A 389 -6.01 4.23 -25.06
C ASN A 389 -5.60 4.84 -23.70
N ALA A 390 -4.38 4.53 -23.21
CA ALA A 390 -3.82 5.17 -22.03
C ALA A 390 -3.65 6.68 -22.25
N GLN A 391 -3.15 7.12 -23.42
CA GLN A 391 -3.00 8.53 -23.78
C GLN A 391 -4.35 9.23 -23.89
N LYS A 392 -5.35 8.60 -24.52
CA LYS A 392 -6.73 9.13 -24.55
C LYS A 392 -7.27 9.33 -23.13
N LEU A 393 -7.03 8.38 -22.23
CA LEU A 393 -7.49 8.46 -20.85
C LEU A 393 -6.69 9.51 -20.04
N GLN A 394 -5.39 9.68 -20.33
CA GLN A 394 -4.59 10.78 -19.79
C GLN A 394 -5.21 12.14 -20.16
N ASP A 395 -5.51 12.38 -21.43
CA ASP A 395 -6.14 13.62 -21.90
C ASP A 395 -7.47 13.92 -21.20
N MET A 396 -8.28 12.88 -20.98
CA MET A 396 -9.53 13.00 -20.24
C MET A 396 -9.29 13.37 -18.77
N MET A 397 -8.32 12.74 -18.10
CA MET A 397 -7.98 13.01 -16.68
C MET A 397 -7.32 14.38 -16.50
N GLU A 398 -6.55 14.85 -17.48
CA GLU A 398 -5.98 16.20 -17.50
C GLU A 398 -7.11 17.25 -17.60
N THR A 399 -8.14 17.02 -18.44
CA THR A 399 -9.33 17.88 -18.53
C THR A 399 -10.07 17.96 -17.18
N VAL A 400 -10.14 16.88 -16.40
CA VAL A 400 -10.75 16.91 -15.05
C VAL A 400 -10.01 17.87 -14.11
N VAL A 401 -8.69 17.97 -14.21
CA VAL A 401 -7.87 18.87 -13.38
C VAL A 401 -7.89 20.28 -13.94
N GLU A 402 -7.84 20.45 -15.26
CA GLU A 402 -7.82 21.78 -15.86
C GLU A 402 -9.16 22.50 -15.76
N GLU A 403 -10.26 21.85 -16.03
CA GLU A 403 -11.57 22.50 -16.18
C GLU A 403 -12.70 21.80 -15.41
N GLY A 404 -12.40 20.72 -14.70
CA GLY A 404 -13.40 19.87 -14.05
C GLY A 404 -13.38 19.94 -12.53
N THR A 405 -13.75 18.81 -11.93
CA THR A 405 -13.90 18.64 -10.48
C THR A 405 -12.57 18.60 -9.71
N GLY A 406 -11.43 18.47 -10.40
CA GLY A 406 -10.09 18.27 -9.83
C GLY A 406 -9.20 19.51 -9.77
N THR A 407 -9.71 20.71 -10.02
CA THR A 407 -8.91 21.95 -10.19
C THR A 407 -7.97 22.29 -9.03
N ASN A 408 -8.27 21.84 -7.80
CA ASN A 408 -7.41 22.04 -6.63
C ASN A 408 -6.10 21.22 -6.66
N ALA A 409 -5.97 20.30 -7.63
CA ALA A 409 -4.75 19.55 -7.85
C ALA A 409 -3.76 20.20 -8.82
N LYS A 410 -4.10 21.34 -9.43
CA LYS A 410 -3.23 22.06 -10.37
C LYS A 410 -1.88 22.41 -9.75
N ILE A 411 -0.82 22.19 -10.53
CA ILE A 411 0.56 22.56 -10.20
C ILE A 411 1.08 23.46 -11.33
N PRO A 412 1.48 24.71 -11.05
CA PRO A 412 2.00 25.59 -12.08
C PRO A 412 3.19 24.99 -12.83
N GLY A 413 3.12 24.95 -14.16
CA GLY A 413 4.19 24.40 -15.02
C GLY A 413 4.31 22.88 -15.02
N VAL A 414 3.28 22.16 -14.54
CA VAL A 414 3.24 20.69 -14.54
C VAL A 414 1.88 20.24 -15.04
N THR A 415 1.83 19.31 -15.96
CA THR A 415 0.59 18.66 -16.39
C THR A 415 0.15 17.67 -15.31
N VAL A 416 -1.08 17.79 -14.84
CA VAL A 416 -1.65 16.91 -13.82
C VAL A 416 -2.93 16.30 -14.36
N GLY A 417 -2.97 14.97 -14.39
CA GLY A 417 -4.21 14.23 -14.62
C GLY A 417 -4.79 13.73 -13.30
N GLY A 418 -6.11 13.69 -13.19
CA GLY A 418 -6.73 13.20 -11.96
C GLY A 418 -8.22 12.91 -12.08
N LYS A 419 -8.76 12.28 -11.03
CA LYS A 419 -10.20 12.03 -10.89
C LYS A 419 -10.62 12.13 -9.43
N THR A 420 -11.66 12.91 -9.19
CA THR A 420 -12.32 13.02 -7.88
C THR A 420 -13.30 11.90 -7.65
N GLY A 421 -13.50 11.53 -6.39
CA GLY A 421 -14.54 10.64 -5.92
C GLY A 421 -15.17 11.15 -4.63
N THR A 422 -16.49 11.02 -4.54
CA THR A 422 -17.26 11.20 -3.32
C THR A 422 -18.09 9.93 -3.16
N ALA A 423 -17.62 9.00 -2.32
CA ALA A 423 -18.24 7.69 -2.20
C ALA A 423 -19.20 7.65 -1.01
N GLN A 424 -20.48 7.45 -1.31
CA GLN A 424 -21.52 7.32 -0.28
C GLN A 424 -21.42 5.97 0.41
N HIS A 425 -21.72 5.92 1.71
CA HIS A 425 -21.78 4.69 2.48
C HIS A 425 -22.68 4.77 3.71
N GLY A 426 -22.86 3.61 4.36
CA GLY A 426 -23.83 3.43 5.45
C GLY A 426 -25.24 3.16 4.94
N VAL A 427 -26.12 2.69 5.81
CA VAL A 427 -27.52 2.41 5.48
C VAL A 427 -28.18 3.72 5.04
N ALA A 428 -28.79 3.72 3.84
CA ALA A 428 -29.38 4.92 3.24
C ALA A 428 -28.43 6.15 3.19
N ASN A 429 -27.14 5.91 3.00
CA ASN A 429 -26.09 6.97 2.96
C ASN A 429 -26.01 7.80 4.26
N SER A 430 -26.24 7.18 5.40
CA SER A 430 -26.31 7.87 6.70
C SER A 430 -24.96 8.38 7.22
N LYS A 431 -23.85 7.84 6.72
CA LYS A 431 -22.49 8.25 7.12
C LYS A 431 -21.92 9.32 6.21
N ASN A 432 -20.94 10.09 6.71
CA ASN A 432 -20.19 11.05 5.91
C ASN A 432 -19.50 10.33 4.75
N PRO A 433 -19.55 10.87 3.53
CA PRO A 433 -18.94 10.22 2.37
C PRO A 433 -17.42 10.18 2.48
N TYR A 434 -16.80 9.20 1.81
CA TYR A 434 -15.36 9.18 1.62
C TYR A 434 -14.97 10.17 0.53
N ALA A 435 -14.00 11.04 0.82
CA ALA A 435 -13.42 11.94 -0.17
C ALA A 435 -12.20 11.29 -0.81
N TRP A 436 -12.26 11.00 -2.11
CA TRP A 436 -11.21 10.36 -2.88
C TRP A 436 -10.63 11.29 -3.94
N PHE A 437 -9.33 11.16 -4.16
CA PHE A 437 -8.68 11.72 -5.34
C PHE A 437 -7.55 10.79 -5.80
N ILE A 438 -7.56 10.43 -7.08
CA ILE A 438 -6.45 9.75 -7.73
C ILE A 438 -5.87 10.66 -8.80
N SER A 439 -4.55 10.65 -8.95
CA SER A 439 -3.87 11.57 -9.86
C SER A 439 -2.47 11.10 -10.20
N TYR A 440 -1.90 11.73 -11.21
CA TYR A 440 -0.49 11.66 -11.55
C TYR A 440 0.00 13.05 -11.98
N ALA A 441 1.30 13.27 -11.89
CA ALA A 441 1.97 14.43 -12.46
C ALA A 441 2.81 14.00 -13.66
N LYS A 442 2.85 14.82 -14.71
CA LYS A 442 3.63 14.59 -15.93
C LYS A 442 4.59 15.76 -16.16
N THR A 443 5.84 15.45 -16.38
CA THR A 443 6.92 16.40 -16.68
C THR A 443 7.54 16.05 -18.03
N ASP A 444 8.47 16.86 -18.52
CA ASP A 444 9.19 16.58 -19.77
C ASP A 444 9.95 15.24 -19.75
N SER A 445 10.32 14.76 -18.56
CA SER A 445 11.02 13.47 -18.37
C SER A 445 10.10 12.28 -18.09
N GLY A 446 8.77 12.43 -18.27
CA GLY A 446 7.77 11.40 -17.98
C GLY A 446 6.96 11.69 -16.73
N SER A 447 6.30 10.67 -16.19
CA SER A 447 5.47 10.77 -14.99
C SER A 447 6.25 10.33 -13.75
N PRO A 448 6.70 11.25 -12.88
CA PRO A 448 7.51 10.91 -11.72
C PRO A 448 6.72 10.33 -10.55
N VAL A 449 5.39 10.46 -10.56
CA VAL A 449 4.54 10.06 -9.43
C VAL A 449 3.07 9.94 -9.82
N ALA A 450 2.43 8.87 -9.32
CA ALA A 450 0.98 8.72 -9.24
C ALA A 450 0.56 8.63 -7.76
N VAL A 451 -0.59 9.21 -7.40
CA VAL A 451 -1.04 9.36 -6.01
C VAL A 451 -2.51 9.00 -5.88
N ALA A 452 -2.85 8.26 -4.84
CA ALA A 452 -4.23 8.10 -4.38
C ALA A 452 -4.36 8.59 -2.94
N VAL A 453 -5.41 9.35 -2.69
CA VAL A 453 -5.76 9.90 -1.37
C VAL A 453 -7.20 9.53 -1.04
N VAL A 454 -7.42 9.05 0.17
CA VAL A 454 -8.75 8.91 0.77
C VAL A 454 -8.80 9.62 2.11
N VAL A 455 -9.89 10.38 2.34
CA VAL A 455 -10.23 10.97 3.66
C VAL A 455 -11.56 10.37 4.10
N GLU A 456 -11.53 9.75 5.28
CA GLU A 456 -12.67 9.13 5.95
C GLU A 456 -12.98 9.93 7.22
N ASP A 457 -14.24 9.92 7.64
CA ASP A 457 -14.70 10.56 8.88
C ASP A 457 -14.22 12.02 9.05
N SER A 458 -14.24 12.78 7.94
CA SER A 458 -13.93 14.20 7.97
C SER A 458 -14.81 14.94 8.98
N LYS A 459 -14.20 15.89 9.72
CA LYS A 459 -14.93 16.80 10.60
C LYS A 459 -15.64 17.92 9.86
N ALA A 460 -15.49 18.01 8.53
CA ALA A 460 -16.21 18.97 7.70
C ALA A 460 -17.70 18.67 7.68
N SER A 461 -18.53 19.68 7.36
CA SER A 461 -19.94 19.44 7.09
C SER A 461 -20.10 18.52 5.89
N ARG A 462 -21.16 17.70 5.88
CA ARG A 462 -21.35 16.68 4.84
C ARG A 462 -21.28 17.26 3.41
N ASP A 463 -21.83 18.45 3.22
CA ASP A 463 -21.90 19.12 1.91
C ASP A 463 -20.52 19.65 1.44
N ASP A 464 -19.58 19.85 2.38
CA ASP A 464 -18.20 20.27 2.11
C ASP A 464 -17.25 19.09 1.85
N ILE A 465 -17.71 17.84 2.10
CA ILE A 465 -16.90 16.65 1.89
C ILE A 465 -16.89 16.26 0.43
N SER A 466 -15.81 16.58 -0.26
CA SER A 466 -15.58 16.19 -1.64
C SER A 466 -14.13 15.81 -1.92
N GLY A 467 -13.93 14.96 -2.90
CA GLY A 467 -12.59 14.59 -3.36
C GLY A 467 -11.77 15.77 -3.82
N GLY A 468 -12.40 16.71 -4.55
CA GLY A 468 -11.78 17.95 -5.00
C GLY A 468 -11.40 18.91 -3.89
N GLY A 469 -12.21 19.00 -2.82
CA GLY A 469 -11.97 19.90 -1.69
C GLY A 469 -10.95 19.36 -0.68
N LEU A 470 -11.07 18.09 -0.30
CA LEU A 470 -10.27 17.51 0.79
C LEU A 470 -9.06 16.71 0.31
N ALA A 471 -9.22 15.88 -0.73
CA ALA A 471 -8.18 14.93 -1.14
C ALA A 471 -7.24 15.50 -2.22
N ALA A 472 -7.74 16.27 -3.16
CA ALA A 472 -6.94 16.84 -4.26
C ALA A 472 -5.79 17.75 -3.80
N PRO A 473 -5.97 18.64 -2.78
CA PRO A 473 -4.85 19.44 -2.27
C PRO A 473 -3.73 18.59 -1.66
N ILE A 474 -4.08 17.48 -0.99
CA ILE A 474 -3.08 16.56 -0.41
C ILE A 474 -2.28 15.90 -1.54
N ALA A 475 -2.96 15.37 -2.54
CA ALA A 475 -2.30 14.75 -3.70
C ALA A 475 -1.39 15.74 -4.42
N ARG A 476 -1.83 16.97 -4.65
CA ARG A 476 -1.04 18.07 -5.22
C ARG A 476 0.27 18.29 -4.45
N ASP A 477 0.18 18.38 -3.11
CA ASP A 477 1.34 18.67 -2.28
C ASP A 477 2.32 17.49 -2.24
N VAL A 478 1.84 16.24 -2.31
CA VAL A 478 2.66 15.04 -2.46
C VAL A 478 3.36 15.03 -3.83
N MET A 479 2.64 15.29 -4.92
CA MET A 479 3.22 15.36 -6.27
C MET A 479 4.30 16.45 -6.35
N LYS A 480 4.03 17.64 -5.80
CA LYS A 480 5.04 18.73 -5.72
C LYS A 480 6.29 18.31 -4.96
N ALA A 481 6.12 17.60 -3.83
CA ALA A 481 7.23 17.14 -3.02
C ALA A 481 8.14 16.18 -3.80
N VAL A 482 7.56 15.22 -4.55
CA VAL A 482 8.32 14.29 -5.40
C VAL A 482 9.05 15.05 -6.51
N ILE A 483 8.36 15.93 -7.24
CA ILE A 483 8.94 16.70 -8.35
C ILE A 483 10.12 17.55 -7.87
N ASN A 484 9.97 18.20 -6.71
CA ASN A 484 11.03 19.06 -6.16
C ASN A 484 12.23 18.27 -5.62
N SER A 485 12.03 17.03 -5.18
CA SER A 485 13.11 16.17 -4.69
C SER A 485 13.96 15.55 -5.82
N LYS A 486 13.43 15.51 -7.05
CA LYS A 486 14.15 15.01 -8.25
C LYS A 486 14.91 16.15 -9.00
N LYS A 487 14.74 17.43 -8.59
CA LYS A 487 15.50 18.59 -9.07
C LYS A 487 16.80 18.74 -8.30
#